data_7994c98565f09e3c2efda228c9369ab3
#
_entry.id   7994c98565f09e3c2efda228c9369ab3
#
_cell.length_a   1.000
_cell.length_b   1.000
_cell.length_c   1.000
_cell.angle_alpha   90.00
_cell.angle_beta   90.00
_cell.angle_gamma   90.00
#
_symmetry.space_group_name_H-M   'P 1'
#
loop_
_entity.id
_entity.type
_entity.pdbx_description
1 polymer ?
#
loop_
_entity_poly.entity_id
_entity_poly.type
_entity_poly.pdbx_seq_one_letter_code
_entity_poly.pdbx_strand_id
1 'polypeptide(L)'
;MTQFHHVRLELAREAGHPAGDPTDGYDIVAPLDADGRLDGDALRTEPERGHVRRFSRGETVGAGRLQQGPGGAWILNLDDGEDADARGFRFSDERFVAGEYVSLTLPSGEQHTYVVARVVEV
;
A
#
# COMPACT_ATOMS: atom_id res chain seq x y z
N MET A 1 -18.64 -8.15 -3.67
CA MET A 1 -18.97 -7.27 -2.56
C MET A 1 -17.68 -6.71 -1.97
N THR A 2 -17.61 -5.39 -1.83
CA THR A 2 -16.41 -4.73 -1.32
C THR A 2 -16.35 -4.79 0.19
N GLN A 3 -15.19 -5.12 0.71
CA GLN A 3 -14.92 -5.08 2.14
C GLN A 3 -13.54 -4.49 2.39
N PHE A 4 -13.36 -3.87 3.55
CA PHE A 4 -12.04 -3.40 3.95
C PHE A 4 -11.18 -4.57 4.41
N HIS A 5 -9.93 -4.55 3.96
CA HIS A 5 -8.95 -5.59 4.28
C HIS A 5 -7.68 -4.95 4.82
N HIS A 6 -7.02 -5.68 5.69
CA HIS A 6 -5.66 -5.35 6.11
C HIS A 6 -4.70 -6.04 5.14
N VAL A 7 -3.89 -5.26 4.45
CA VAL A 7 -2.92 -5.73 3.47
C VAL A 7 -1.52 -5.45 3.99
N ARG A 8 -0.69 -6.48 4.04
CA ARG A 8 0.71 -6.31 4.40
C ARG A 8 1.57 -6.40 3.15
N LEU A 9 2.33 -5.32 2.91
CA LEU A 9 3.31 -5.24 1.83
C LEU A 9 4.70 -5.33 2.42
N GLU A 10 5.53 -6.24 1.89
CA GLU A 10 6.92 -6.39 2.31
C GLU A 10 7.83 -6.15 1.14
N LEU A 11 8.98 -5.51 1.39
CA LEU A 11 9.93 -5.18 0.34
C LEU A 11 10.37 -6.45 -0.39
N ALA A 12 10.19 -6.46 -1.70
CA ALA A 12 10.56 -7.57 -2.57
C ALA A 12 12.04 -7.49 -2.94
N ARG A 13 12.51 -8.49 -3.69
CA ARG A 13 13.89 -8.52 -4.15
C ARG A 13 14.19 -7.33 -5.04
N GLU A 14 15.30 -6.66 -4.76
CA GLU A 14 15.80 -5.57 -5.58
C GLU A 14 17.31 -5.40 -5.39
N ALA A 15 17.91 -4.48 -6.13
CA ALA A 15 19.32 -4.15 -5.95
C ALA A 15 19.56 -3.66 -4.52
N GLY A 16 20.50 -4.24 -3.82
CA GLY A 16 20.74 -3.95 -2.40
C GLY A 16 19.96 -4.83 -1.44
N HIS A 17 18.91 -5.51 -1.91
CA HIS A 17 18.08 -6.42 -1.10
C HIS A 17 17.76 -7.68 -1.90
N PRO A 18 18.75 -8.55 -2.16
CA PRO A 18 18.54 -9.69 -3.06
C PRO A 18 17.56 -10.74 -2.54
N ALA A 19 17.27 -10.75 -1.26
CA ALA A 19 16.27 -11.65 -0.67
C ALA A 19 14.99 -10.93 -0.25
N GLY A 20 14.86 -9.62 -0.58
CA GLY A 20 13.82 -8.79 -0.02
C GLY A 20 14.06 -8.45 1.43
N ASP A 21 13.08 -7.81 2.06
CA ASP A 21 13.17 -7.46 3.49
C ASP A 21 11.78 -7.48 4.12
N PRO A 22 11.42 -8.56 4.85
CA PRO A 22 10.10 -8.65 5.48
C PRO A 22 9.91 -7.69 6.66
N THR A 23 10.97 -7.01 7.10
CA THR A 23 10.87 -6.01 8.16
C THR A 23 10.69 -4.59 7.63
N ASP A 24 10.59 -4.44 6.30
CA ASP A 24 10.41 -3.15 5.64
C ASP A 24 9.19 -3.23 4.72
N GLY A 25 8.28 -2.30 4.89
CA GLY A 25 7.09 -2.27 4.05
C GLY A 25 5.98 -1.39 4.59
N TYR A 26 4.75 -1.77 4.25
CA TYR A 26 3.55 -1.04 4.62
C TYR A 26 2.48 -1.99 5.10
N ASP A 27 1.73 -1.56 6.11
CA ASP A 27 0.43 -2.13 6.45
C ASP A 27 -0.64 -1.16 6.00
N ILE A 28 -1.60 -1.63 5.21
CA ILE A 28 -2.62 -0.79 4.61
C ILE A 28 -3.98 -1.37 4.95
N VAL A 29 -4.92 -0.52 5.39
CA VAL A 29 -6.33 -0.89 5.47
C VAL A 29 -7.01 -0.26 4.26
N ALA A 30 -7.54 -1.09 3.38
CA ALA A 30 -8.06 -0.66 2.09
C ALA A 30 -9.33 -1.43 1.72
N PRO A 31 -10.27 -0.76 1.02
CA PRO A 31 -11.46 -1.45 0.49
C PRO A 31 -11.07 -2.21 -0.78
N LEU A 32 -11.28 -3.51 -0.76
CA LEU A 32 -10.98 -4.38 -1.91
C LEU A 32 -12.27 -5.01 -2.43
N ASP A 33 -12.41 -5.07 -3.76
CA ASP A 33 -13.50 -5.79 -4.39
C ASP A 33 -13.22 -7.29 -4.44
N ALA A 34 -14.09 -8.05 -5.08
CA ALA A 34 -13.96 -9.52 -5.15
C ALA A 34 -12.70 -9.97 -5.90
N ASP A 35 -12.13 -9.12 -6.75
CA ASP A 35 -10.93 -9.41 -7.51
C ASP A 35 -9.65 -8.95 -6.80
N GLY A 36 -9.78 -8.36 -5.62
CA GLY A 36 -8.65 -7.84 -4.88
C GLY A 36 -8.18 -6.46 -5.32
N ARG A 37 -8.96 -5.78 -6.14
CA ARG A 37 -8.64 -4.41 -6.58
C ARG A 37 -9.22 -3.39 -5.62
N LEU A 38 -8.54 -2.25 -5.54
CA LEU A 38 -9.01 -1.14 -4.70
C LEU A 38 -10.34 -0.59 -5.25
N ASP A 39 -11.28 -0.38 -4.33
CA ASP A 39 -12.58 0.20 -4.65
C ASP A 39 -12.60 1.67 -4.25
N GLY A 40 -12.45 2.55 -5.23
CA GLY A 40 -12.42 3.98 -4.99
C GLY A 40 -13.73 4.54 -4.45
N ASP A 41 -14.87 3.99 -4.84
CA ASP A 41 -16.17 4.45 -4.34
C ASP A 41 -16.32 4.15 -2.86
N ALA A 42 -15.92 2.97 -2.42
CA ALA A 42 -15.96 2.60 -1.01
C ALA A 42 -15.02 3.48 -0.18
N LEU A 43 -13.85 3.82 -0.72
CA LEU A 43 -12.92 4.71 -0.03
C LEU A 43 -13.48 6.13 0.09
N ARG A 44 -14.14 6.64 -0.95
CA ARG A 44 -14.77 7.97 -0.90
C ARG A 44 -15.92 8.02 0.08
N THR A 45 -16.64 6.91 0.25
CA THR A 45 -17.77 6.82 1.18
C THR A 45 -17.31 6.80 2.63
N GLU A 46 -16.20 6.12 2.91
CA GLU A 46 -15.66 5.97 4.27
C GLU A 46 -14.15 6.25 4.28
N PRO A 47 -13.75 7.51 3.98
CA PRO A 47 -12.32 7.82 3.83
C PRO A 47 -11.50 7.62 5.11
N GLU A 48 -12.13 7.73 6.26
CA GLU A 48 -11.47 7.55 7.56
C GLU A 48 -11.07 6.09 7.84
N ARG A 49 -11.60 5.15 7.07
CA ARG A 49 -11.26 3.74 7.21
C ARG A 49 -10.00 3.34 6.43
N GLY A 50 -9.55 4.17 5.50
CA GLY A 50 -8.31 3.94 4.77
C GLY A 50 -7.11 4.38 5.57
N HIS A 51 -6.32 3.44 6.05
CA HIS A 51 -5.15 3.71 6.90
C HIS A 51 -3.89 3.13 6.28
N VAL A 52 -2.76 3.79 6.59
CA VAL A 52 -1.44 3.32 6.17
C VAL A 52 -0.49 3.41 7.35
N ARG A 53 0.32 2.38 7.51
CA ARG A 53 1.42 2.37 8.47
C ARG A 53 2.69 1.98 7.70
N ARG A 54 3.70 2.83 7.78
CA ARG A 54 5.03 2.53 7.23
C ARG A 54 5.87 1.89 8.32
N PHE A 55 6.48 0.75 8.04
CA PHE A 55 7.41 0.14 8.98
C PHE A 55 8.77 -0.08 8.32
N SER A 56 9.81 -0.02 9.13
CA SER A 56 11.18 -0.26 8.73
C SER A 56 11.92 -0.87 9.91
N ARG A 57 12.70 -1.91 9.66
CA ARG A 57 13.40 -2.67 10.70
C ARG A 57 12.43 -3.19 11.77
N GLY A 58 11.22 -3.51 11.37
CA GLY A 58 10.18 -4.00 12.26
C GLY A 58 9.48 -2.94 13.11
N GLU A 59 9.86 -1.68 12.99
CA GLU A 59 9.29 -0.59 13.77
C GLU A 59 8.45 0.34 12.91
N THR A 60 7.38 0.90 13.52
CA THR A 60 6.57 1.91 12.84
C THR A 60 7.36 3.21 12.72
N VAL A 61 7.54 3.69 11.50
CA VAL A 61 8.25 4.94 11.22
C VAL A 61 7.35 6.01 10.63
N GLY A 62 6.08 5.71 10.37
CA GLY A 62 5.09 6.67 9.92
C GLY A 62 3.73 6.07 9.87
N ALA A 63 2.71 6.90 9.89
CA ALA A 63 1.32 6.49 9.78
C ALA A 63 0.52 7.60 9.10
N GLY A 64 -0.57 7.22 8.43
CA GLY A 64 -1.39 8.19 7.74
C GLY A 64 -2.58 7.52 7.09
N ARG A 65 -2.96 8.00 5.92
CA ARG A 65 -4.18 7.60 5.23
C ARG A 65 -3.94 7.16 3.80
N LEU A 66 -4.77 6.22 3.38
CA LEU A 66 -4.87 5.84 1.98
C LEU A 66 -5.80 6.84 1.29
N GLN A 67 -5.37 7.44 0.20
CA GLN A 67 -6.13 8.43 -0.54
C GLN A 67 -6.13 8.11 -2.02
N GLN A 68 -7.19 8.52 -2.71
CA GLN A 68 -7.26 8.43 -4.15
C GLN A 68 -6.67 9.69 -4.76
N GLY A 69 -5.75 9.51 -5.71
CA GLY A 69 -5.11 10.63 -6.40
C GLY A 69 -5.63 10.81 -7.82
N PRO A 70 -5.11 11.80 -8.54
CA PRO A 70 -5.51 12.05 -9.92
C PRO A 70 -5.08 10.91 -10.85
N GLY A 71 -5.83 10.72 -11.94
CA GLY A 71 -5.51 9.72 -12.95
C GLY A 71 -5.66 8.28 -12.50
N GLY A 72 -6.44 8.02 -11.46
CA GLY A 72 -6.64 6.68 -10.92
C GLY A 72 -5.51 6.18 -10.03
N ALA A 73 -4.54 7.03 -9.73
CA ALA A 73 -3.46 6.68 -8.79
C ALA A 73 -4.00 6.55 -7.37
N TRP A 74 -3.27 5.84 -6.54
CA TRP A 74 -3.55 5.78 -5.11
C TRP A 74 -2.33 6.27 -4.35
N ILE A 75 -2.56 6.93 -3.23
CA ILE A 75 -1.54 7.64 -2.48
C ILE A 75 -1.52 7.13 -1.05
N LEU A 76 -0.32 6.79 -0.58
CA LEU A 76 -0.08 6.48 0.82
C LEU A 76 0.43 7.75 1.48
N ASN A 77 -0.50 8.53 2.01
CA ASN A 77 -0.19 9.81 2.63
C ASN A 77 0.18 9.60 4.09
N LEU A 78 1.45 9.76 4.41
CA LEU A 78 1.94 9.66 5.78
C LEU A 78 2.01 11.05 6.39
N ASP A 79 1.52 11.18 7.62
CA ASP A 79 1.45 12.48 8.29
C ASP A 79 2.84 13.04 8.59
N ASP A 80 3.81 12.17 8.79
CA ASP A 80 5.21 12.58 8.98
C ASP A 80 6.11 11.48 8.45
N GLY A 81 7.40 11.78 8.30
CA GLY A 81 8.39 10.83 7.81
C GLY A 81 8.91 11.17 6.43
N GLU A 82 9.96 10.47 6.04
CA GLU A 82 10.68 10.74 4.79
C GLU A 82 9.91 10.28 3.55
N ASP A 83 9.04 9.28 3.71
CA ASP A 83 8.29 8.69 2.60
C ASP A 83 6.83 9.16 2.61
N ALA A 84 6.64 10.47 2.87
CA ALA A 84 5.32 11.01 3.18
C ALA A 84 4.24 10.73 2.14
N ASP A 85 4.58 10.69 0.86
CA ASP A 85 3.60 10.52 -0.22
C ASP A 85 4.03 9.45 -1.22
N ALA A 86 4.10 8.21 -0.78
CA ALA A 86 4.32 7.10 -1.71
C ALA A 86 3.06 6.90 -2.58
N ARG A 87 3.27 6.55 -3.85
CA ARG A 87 2.17 6.40 -4.81
C ARG A 87 2.16 5.04 -5.47
N GLY A 88 0.99 4.45 -5.55
CA GLY A 88 0.74 3.32 -6.42
C GLY A 88 0.44 3.81 -7.84
N PHE A 89 0.65 2.94 -8.81
CA PHE A 89 0.56 3.34 -10.21
C PHE A 89 -0.88 3.53 -10.68
N ARG A 90 -1.74 2.53 -10.48
CA ARG A 90 -3.14 2.62 -10.89
C ARG A 90 -4.04 1.93 -9.90
N PHE A 91 -5.09 2.65 -9.50
CA PHE A 91 -6.03 2.16 -8.51
C PHE A 91 -6.75 0.88 -8.95
N SER A 92 -7.12 0.81 -10.24
CA SER A 92 -7.92 -0.28 -10.76
C SER A 92 -7.12 -1.44 -11.35
N ASP A 93 -5.82 -1.27 -11.54
CA ASP A 93 -5.00 -2.28 -12.23
C ASP A 93 -4.25 -3.19 -11.28
N GLU A 94 -4.00 -2.73 -10.06
CA GLU A 94 -3.24 -3.49 -9.08
C GLU A 94 -4.17 -4.37 -8.26
N ARG A 95 -3.76 -5.62 -8.06
CA ARG A 95 -4.51 -6.59 -7.28
C ARG A 95 -3.76 -6.88 -5.99
N PHE A 96 -4.45 -6.69 -4.89
CA PHE A 96 -3.89 -6.99 -3.58
C PHE A 96 -4.28 -8.41 -3.17
N VAL A 97 -3.60 -9.35 -3.80
CA VAL A 97 -3.77 -10.79 -3.57
C VAL A 97 -2.42 -11.33 -3.11
N ALA A 98 -2.41 -12.14 -2.08
CA ALA A 98 -1.16 -12.67 -1.52
C ALA A 98 -0.31 -13.33 -2.61
N GLY A 99 0.97 -12.97 -2.66
CA GLY A 99 1.90 -13.44 -3.67
C GLY A 99 2.06 -12.53 -4.88
N GLU A 100 1.15 -11.59 -5.09
CA GLU A 100 1.27 -10.61 -6.18
C GLU A 100 2.25 -9.49 -5.78
N TYR A 101 2.71 -8.75 -6.80
CA TYR A 101 3.66 -7.65 -6.58
C TYR A 101 3.01 -6.33 -6.91
N VAL A 102 3.34 -5.31 -6.13
CA VAL A 102 2.92 -3.93 -6.39
C VAL A 102 4.15 -3.03 -6.34
N SER A 103 4.14 -1.98 -7.15
CA SER A 103 5.22 -1.00 -7.19
C SER A 103 4.75 0.32 -6.61
N LEU A 104 5.59 0.94 -5.81
CA LEU A 104 5.34 2.26 -5.25
C LEU A 104 6.41 3.22 -5.72
N THR A 105 6.00 4.45 -6.01
CA THR A 105 6.91 5.55 -6.34
C THR A 105 6.97 6.50 -5.17
N LEU A 106 8.17 6.74 -4.67
CA LEU A 106 8.40 7.66 -3.55
C LEU A 106 8.45 9.11 -4.07
N PRO A 107 8.32 10.11 -3.18
CA PRO A 107 8.42 11.51 -3.58
C PRO A 107 9.73 11.86 -4.28
N SER A 108 10.81 11.14 -3.99
CA SER A 108 12.10 11.31 -4.66
C SER A 108 12.12 10.83 -6.11
N GLY A 109 11.08 10.10 -6.54
CA GLY A 109 11.04 9.45 -7.83
C GLY A 109 11.55 8.02 -7.84
N GLU A 110 12.11 7.55 -6.74
CA GLU A 110 12.52 6.15 -6.61
C GLU A 110 11.32 5.22 -6.64
N GLN A 111 11.49 4.08 -7.30
CA GLN A 111 10.48 3.03 -7.33
C GLN A 111 10.96 1.82 -6.55
N HIS A 112 10.06 1.26 -5.74
CA HIS A 112 10.33 0.02 -5.02
C HIS A 112 9.19 -0.95 -5.27
N THR A 113 9.53 -2.23 -5.37
CA THR A 113 8.56 -3.30 -5.56
C THR A 113 8.34 -4.01 -4.24
N TYR A 114 7.07 -4.24 -3.92
CA TYR A 114 6.66 -4.93 -2.70
C TYR A 114 5.87 -6.17 -3.08
N VAL A 115 6.01 -7.22 -2.28
CA VAL A 115 5.16 -8.40 -2.40
C VAL A 115 4.00 -8.27 -1.43
N VAL A 116 2.80 -8.65 -1.88
CA VAL A 116 1.64 -8.74 -1.01
C VAL A 116 1.82 -9.99 -0.16
N ALA A 117 2.21 -9.80 1.10
CA ALA A 117 2.53 -10.91 1.99
C ALA A 117 1.28 -11.50 2.64
N ARG A 118 0.27 -10.67 2.91
CA ARG A 118 -0.94 -11.11 3.59
C ARG A 118 -2.09 -10.16 3.30
N VAL A 119 -3.28 -10.74 3.13
CA VAL A 119 -4.54 -10.00 2.98
C VAL A 119 -5.55 -10.64 3.92
N VAL A 120 -6.07 -9.85 4.86
CA VAL A 120 -7.00 -10.33 5.88
C VAL A 120 -8.19 -9.39 5.94
N GLU A 121 -9.39 -9.95 5.96
CA GLU A 121 -10.61 -9.16 6.12
C GLU A 121 -10.63 -8.51 7.52
N VAL A 122 -10.97 -7.23 7.52
CA VAL A 122 -11.03 -6.45 8.77
C VAL A 122 -12.35 -6.68 9.51
#